data_4182cd1bc311426a4be3b7ffc1e91333
#
_entry.id   4182cd1bc311426a4be3b7ffc1e91333
#
_cell.length_a   1.000
_cell.length_b   1.000
_cell.length_c   1.000
_cell.angle_alpha   90.00
_cell.angle_beta   90.00
_cell.angle_gamma   90.00
#
_symmetry.space_group_name_H-M   'P 1'
#
loop_
_entity.id
_entity.type
_entity.pdbx_description
1 polymer ?
#
loop_
_entity_poly.entity_id
_entity_poly.type
_entity_poly.pdbx_seq_one_letter_code
_entity_poly.pdbx_strand_id
1 'polypeptide(L)'
;VDASQAIVDKASAAGIPVIFFNRAVESDEDEGKVLGSYDKCAFVGTDAPEAGHMQGKMVGQYVVDNFDAIDLNGDGKISYAMFMGQLGNVEAIYRTQYGVEDADAVITAAGKPALEYFDASNTDKSQDDQDGNWSATAANNYMTTNLSQYNESAGNMIELVICNNDGMA
;
A
#
# COMPACT_ATOMS: atom_id res chain seq x y z
N VAL A 1 12.53 -4.08 -14.59
CA VAL A 1 13.52 -3.29 -15.38
C VAL A 1 13.72 -3.91 -16.74
N ASP A 2 14.10 -5.17 -16.80
CA ASP A 2 14.55 -5.78 -18.06
C ASP A 2 13.46 -5.88 -19.15
N ALA A 3 12.19 -6.06 -18.77
CA ALA A 3 11.12 -6.24 -19.74
C ALA A 3 10.71 -4.93 -20.43
N SER A 4 10.57 -3.85 -19.66
CA SER A 4 10.13 -2.55 -20.17
C SER A 4 11.18 -1.95 -21.09
N GLN A 5 12.45 -1.97 -20.71
CA GLN A 5 13.55 -1.49 -21.54
C GLN A 5 13.67 -2.32 -22.85
N ALA A 6 13.54 -3.64 -22.76
CA ALA A 6 13.60 -4.51 -23.94
C ALA A 6 12.46 -4.23 -24.94
N ILE A 7 11.28 -3.83 -24.48
CA ILE A 7 10.17 -3.40 -25.33
C ILE A 7 10.54 -2.10 -26.04
N VAL A 8 11.03 -1.12 -25.27
CA VAL A 8 11.43 0.20 -25.83
C VAL A 8 12.53 0.05 -26.87
N ASP A 9 13.55 -0.75 -26.59
CA ASP A 9 14.67 -0.98 -27.51
C ASP A 9 14.20 -1.58 -28.84
N LYS A 10 13.33 -2.59 -28.81
CA LYS A 10 12.76 -3.20 -30.00
C LYS A 10 11.88 -2.24 -30.79
N ALA A 11 11.04 -1.46 -30.10
CA ALA A 11 10.18 -0.48 -30.73
C ALA A 11 10.99 0.66 -31.37
N SER A 12 11.99 1.16 -30.66
CA SER A 12 12.91 2.20 -31.17
C SER A 12 13.63 1.74 -32.42
N ALA A 13 14.16 0.52 -32.41
CA ALA A 13 14.82 -0.06 -33.61
C ALA A 13 13.88 -0.18 -34.80
N ALA A 14 12.59 -0.36 -34.58
CA ALA A 14 11.54 -0.45 -35.60
C ALA A 14 10.88 0.91 -35.92
N GLY A 15 11.20 1.98 -35.19
CA GLY A 15 10.57 3.30 -35.33
C GLY A 15 9.11 3.35 -34.86
N ILE A 16 8.67 2.38 -34.06
CA ILE A 16 7.27 2.23 -33.61
C ILE A 16 7.07 2.98 -32.29
N PRO A 17 6.04 3.86 -32.13
CA PRO A 17 5.70 4.49 -30.88
C PRO A 17 5.27 3.45 -29.82
N VAL A 18 5.63 3.72 -28.54
CA VAL A 18 5.24 2.90 -27.39
C VAL A 18 4.46 3.75 -26.41
N ILE A 19 3.31 3.25 -25.96
CA ILE A 19 2.55 3.83 -24.86
C ILE A 19 2.37 2.74 -23.81
N PHE A 20 3.02 2.90 -22.67
CA PHE A 20 2.70 2.12 -21.49
C PHE A 20 1.47 2.71 -20.80
N PHE A 21 0.65 1.89 -20.17
CA PHE A 21 -0.53 2.38 -19.48
C PHE A 21 -0.87 1.53 -18.26
N ASN A 22 -1.61 2.12 -17.33
CA ASN A 22 -2.14 1.53 -16.11
C ASN A 22 -1.07 1.35 -15.00
N ARG A 23 -0.16 0.40 -15.16
CA ARG A 23 0.88 0.14 -14.14
C ARG A 23 2.12 0.96 -14.44
N ALA A 24 2.73 1.49 -13.39
CA ALA A 24 4.05 2.13 -13.49
C ALA A 24 5.04 1.22 -14.22
N VAL A 25 5.86 1.82 -15.06
CA VAL A 25 6.80 1.08 -15.92
C VAL A 25 7.93 0.46 -15.12
N GLU A 26 8.41 1.21 -14.13
CA GLU A 26 9.47 0.86 -13.18
C GLU A 26 9.27 1.61 -11.86
N SER A 27 10.22 1.49 -10.93
CA SER A 27 10.30 2.40 -9.79
C SER A 27 10.62 3.83 -10.24
N ASP A 28 10.29 4.82 -9.43
CA ASP A 28 10.41 6.26 -9.78
C ASP A 28 11.77 6.65 -10.36
N GLU A 29 12.86 6.09 -9.84
CA GLU A 29 14.21 6.41 -10.31
C GLU A 29 14.51 5.87 -11.71
N ASP A 30 13.90 4.76 -12.09
CA ASP A 30 14.18 4.05 -13.33
C ASP A 30 13.12 4.30 -14.41
N GLU A 31 11.88 4.67 -14.03
CA GLU A 31 10.82 4.96 -14.98
C GLU A 31 11.21 6.08 -15.93
N GLY A 32 11.73 7.18 -15.42
CA GLY A 32 12.22 8.30 -16.22
C GLY A 32 13.33 7.91 -17.18
N LYS A 33 14.19 6.96 -16.81
CA LYS A 33 15.26 6.46 -17.69
C LYS A 33 14.69 5.65 -18.84
N VAL A 34 13.76 4.73 -18.56
CA VAL A 34 13.11 3.89 -19.59
C VAL A 34 12.32 4.76 -20.56
N LEU A 35 11.45 5.64 -20.05
CA LEU A 35 10.63 6.51 -20.90
C LEU A 35 11.47 7.51 -21.70
N GLY A 36 12.51 8.06 -21.10
CA GLY A 36 13.43 9.02 -21.76
C GLY A 36 14.40 8.39 -22.74
N SER A 37 14.51 7.07 -22.81
CA SER A 37 15.43 6.36 -23.73
C SER A 37 14.94 6.38 -25.19
N TYR A 38 13.69 6.74 -25.43
CA TYR A 38 13.10 6.83 -26.77
C TYR A 38 12.07 7.98 -26.85
N ASP A 39 12.22 8.85 -27.83
CA ASP A 39 11.40 10.06 -28.02
C ASP A 39 9.91 9.81 -28.36
N LYS A 40 9.59 8.58 -28.78
CA LYS A 40 8.22 8.13 -29.05
C LYS A 40 7.71 7.15 -28.00
N CYS A 41 8.23 7.23 -26.78
CA CYS A 41 7.78 6.46 -25.63
C CYS A 41 7.02 7.36 -24.64
N ALA A 42 5.90 6.88 -24.14
CA ALA A 42 5.11 7.60 -23.13
C ALA A 42 4.46 6.63 -22.14
N PHE A 43 4.12 7.15 -20.95
CA PHE A 43 3.30 6.46 -19.96
C PHE A 43 2.01 7.24 -19.70
N VAL A 44 0.91 6.52 -19.55
CA VAL A 44 -0.40 7.06 -19.18
C VAL A 44 -0.96 6.22 -18.02
N GLY A 45 -0.95 6.77 -16.84
CA GLY A 45 -1.41 6.10 -15.62
C GLY A 45 -1.58 7.05 -14.47
N THR A 46 -1.78 6.48 -13.28
CA THR A 46 -1.77 7.23 -12.02
C THR A 46 -0.34 7.42 -11.52
N ASP A 47 -0.14 8.44 -10.70
CA ASP A 47 1.03 8.58 -9.86
C ASP A 47 0.88 7.64 -8.66
N ALA A 48 1.67 6.57 -8.63
CA ALA A 48 1.54 5.54 -7.61
C ALA A 48 1.83 6.06 -6.19
N PRO A 49 2.87 6.88 -5.95
CA PRO A 49 3.11 7.54 -4.67
C PRO A 49 1.94 8.42 -4.23
N GLU A 50 1.36 9.22 -5.14
CA GLU A 50 0.25 10.13 -4.82
C GLU A 50 -0.93 9.40 -4.21
N ALA A 51 -1.30 8.23 -4.77
CA ALA A 51 -2.39 7.42 -4.25
C ALA A 51 -2.13 6.95 -2.80
N GLY A 52 -0.89 6.56 -2.50
CA GLY A 52 -0.46 6.22 -1.14
C GLY A 52 -0.53 7.41 -0.17
N HIS A 53 -0.02 8.56 -0.59
CA HIS A 53 -0.06 9.80 0.19
C HIS A 53 -1.49 10.27 0.47
N MET A 54 -2.38 10.18 -0.51
CA MET A 54 -3.80 10.52 -0.31
C MET A 54 -4.45 9.59 0.69
N GLN A 55 -4.26 8.28 0.56
CA GLN A 55 -4.80 7.29 1.48
C GLN A 55 -4.29 7.52 2.90
N GLY A 56 -2.99 7.69 3.08
CA GLY A 56 -2.39 7.91 4.40
C GLY A 56 -2.94 9.16 5.10
N LYS A 57 -3.07 10.27 4.39
CA LYS A 57 -3.67 11.50 4.95
C LYS A 57 -5.12 11.30 5.36
N MET A 58 -5.91 10.61 4.54
CA MET A 58 -7.31 10.31 4.86
C MET A 58 -7.44 9.40 6.08
N VAL A 59 -6.65 8.33 6.13
CA VAL A 59 -6.60 7.41 7.29
C VAL A 59 -6.18 8.16 8.55
N GLY A 60 -5.09 8.92 8.48
CA GLY A 60 -4.60 9.68 9.62
C GLY A 60 -5.62 10.68 10.16
N GLN A 61 -6.28 11.42 9.27
CA GLN A 61 -7.33 12.35 9.69
C GLN A 61 -8.52 11.63 10.33
N TYR A 62 -8.95 10.51 9.73
CA TYR A 62 -10.05 9.71 10.30
C TYR A 62 -9.71 9.18 11.70
N VAL A 63 -8.48 8.69 11.90
CA VAL A 63 -8.01 8.22 13.21
C VAL A 63 -7.98 9.36 14.22
N VAL A 64 -7.47 10.53 13.86
CA VAL A 64 -7.44 11.70 14.75
C VAL A 64 -8.86 12.09 15.19
N ASP A 65 -9.79 12.15 14.25
CA ASP A 65 -11.16 12.58 14.51
C ASP A 65 -11.96 11.56 15.34
N ASN A 66 -11.57 10.29 15.31
CA ASN A 66 -12.32 9.19 15.93
C ASN A 66 -11.49 8.36 16.93
N PHE A 67 -10.34 8.86 17.39
CA PHE A 67 -9.35 8.09 18.15
C PHE A 67 -9.97 7.28 19.29
N ASP A 68 -10.74 7.95 20.17
CA ASP A 68 -11.34 7.30 21.36
C ASP A 68 -12.43 6.28 21.00
N ALA A 69 -12.98 6.32 19.78
CA ALA A 69 -13.95 5.35 19.29
C ALA A 69 -13.29 4.15 18.57
N ILE A 70 -12.08 4.34 18.07
CA ILE A 70 -11.29 3.28 17.40
C ILE A 70 -10.45 2.52 18.42
N ASP A 71 -9.96 3.16 19.47
CA ASP A 71 -9.23 2.53 20.59
C ASP A 71 -10.21 1.64 21.39
N LEU A 72 -10.44 0.44 20.88
CA LEU A 72 -11.47 -0.47 21.40
C LEU A 72 -11.07 -1.15 22.70
N ASN A 73 -9.78 -1.35 22.91
CA ASN A 73 -9.23 -1.96 24.12
C ASN A 73 -8.87 -0.93 25.20
N GLY A 74 -8.87 0.37 24.87
CA GLY A 74 -8.63 1.47 25.79
C GLY A 74 -7.17 1.59 26.24
N ASP A 75 -6.21 1.10 25.46
CA ASP A 75 -4.78 1.15 25.81
C ASP A 75 -4.09 2.45 25.34
N GLY A 76 -4.81 3.31 24.64
CA GLY A 76 -4.35 4.60 24.16
C GLY A 76 -3.53 4.51 22.87
N LYS A 77 -3.62 3.41 22.14
CA LYS A 77 -2.95 3.17 20.86
C LYS A 77 -3.96 2.64 19.84
N ILE A 78 -3.59 2.63 18.58
CA ILE A 78 -4.39 2.01 17.52
C ILE A 78 -3.55 0.93 16.86
N SER A 79 -4.02 -0.30 16.98
CA SER A 79 -3.42 -1.48 16.36
C SER A 79 -3.98 -1.69 14.96
N TYR A 80 -3.12 -1.83 13.94
CA TYR A 80 -3.56 -1.98 12.58
C TYR A 80 -3.07 -3.25 11.89
N ALA A 81 -3.86 -3.72 10.92
CA ALA A 81 -3.45 -4.69 9.90
C ALA A 81 -3.38 -4.01 8.54
N MET A 82 -2.37 -4.38 7.74
CA MET A 82 -2.19 -3.89 6.37
C MET A 82 -2.26 -5.05 5.39
N PHE A 83 -3.11 -4.95 4.38
CA PHE A 83 -3.21 -5.91 3.29
C PHE A 83 -2.65 -5.35 1.99
N MET A 84 -1.57 -5.98 1.51
CA MET A 84 -0.87 -5.62 0.28
C MET A 84 -1.35 -6.48 -0.89
N GLY A 85 -1.71 -5.85 -2.00
CA GLY A 85 -2.35 -6.52 -3.13
C GLY A 85 -1.43 -7.41 -3.94
N GLN A 86 -0.16 -7.03 -4.11
CA GLN A 86 0.80 -7.81 -4.89
C GLN A 86 2.24 -7.44 -4.54
N LEU A 87 3.02 -8.45 -4.15
CA LEU A 87 4.44 -8.26 -3.88
C LEU A 87 5.18 -7.80 -5.15
N GLY A 88 6.07 -6.81 -4.99
CA GLY A 88 6.86 -6.26 -6.10
C GLY A 88 6.09 -5.36 -7.07
N ASN A 89 4.81 -5.13 -6.86
CA ASN A 89 4.03 -4.16 -7.64
C ASN A 89 4.20 -2.76 -7.05
N VAL A 90 4.61 -1.80 -7.89
CA VAL A 90 4.92 -0.42 -7.46
C VAL A 90 3.72 0.27 -6.81
N GLU A 91 2.51 0.09 -7.35
CA GLU A 91 1.27 0.62 -6.76
C GLU A 91 1.03 0.06 -5.36
N ALA A 92 1.23 -1.26 -5.18
CA ALA A 92 1.06 -1.91 -3.90
C ALA A 92 2.11 -1.44 -2.88
N ILE A 93 3.37 -1.30 -3.30
CA ILE A 93 4.48 -0.84 -2.47
C ILE A 93 4.17 0.55 -1.90
N TYR A 94 3.86 1.53 -2.76
CA TYR A 94 3.63 2.89 -2.30
C TYR A 94 2.35 3.07 -1.50
N ARG A 95 1.26 2.36 -1.84
CA ARG A 95 0.04 2.38 -1.02
C ARG A 95 0.27 1.75 0.35
N THR A 96 1.08 0.70 0.44
CA THR A 96 1.44 0.09 1.72
C THR A 96 2.31 1.02 2.54
N GLN A 97 3.34 1.60 1.95
CA GLN A 97 4.28 2.49 2.62
C GLN A 97 3.61 3.80 3.07
N TYR A 98 3.17 4.60 2.10
CA TYR A 98 2.65 5.95 2.41
C TYR A 98 1.28 5.93 3.07
N GLY A 99 0.50 4.85 2.88
CA GLY A 99 -0.75 4.65 3.61
C GLY A 99 -0.57 4.64 5.13
N VAL A 100 0.57 4.20 5.61
CA VAL A 100 0.93 4.19 7.05
C VAL A 100 1.78 5.40 7.41
N GLU A 101 2.85 5.71 6.65
CA GLU A 101 3.77 6.81 6.99
C GLU A 101 3.06 8.16 7.07
N ASP A 102 2.21 8.50 6.10
CA ASP A 102 1.46 9.76 6.12
C ASP A 102 0.35 9.75 7.18
N ALA A 103 -0.27 8.59 7.44
CA ALA A 103 -1.22 8.46 8.55
C ALA A 103 -0.53 8.76 9.89
N ASP A 104 0.63 8.16 10.14
CA ASP A 104 1.42 8.40 11.34
C ASP A 104 1.87 9.85 11.47
N ALA A 105 2.23 10.49 10.36
CA ALA A 105 2.59 11.90 10.35
C ALA A 105 1.43 12.80 10.81
N VAL A 106 0.21 12.52 10.35
CA VAL A 106 -1.00 13.26 10.75
C VAL A 106 -1.36 12.99 12.21
N ILE A 107 -1.35 11.72 12.62
CA ILE A 107 -1.71 11.27 13.97
C ILE A 107 -0.75 11.85 15.01
N THR A 108 0.56 11.77 14.75
CA THR A 108 1.58 12.28 15.69
C THR A 108 1.60 13.80 15.75
N ALA A 109 1.34 14.49 14.64
CA ALA A 109 1.18 15.96 14.64
C ALA A 109 -0.01 16.40 15.50
N ALA A 110 -1.04 15.57 15.65
CA ALA A 110 -2.17 15.80 16.55
C ALA A 110 -1.90 15.39 18.01
N GLY A 111 -0.68 14.96 18.33
CA GLY A 111 -0.27 14.57 19.70
C GLY A 111 -0.75 13.19 20.14
N LYS A 112 -1.17 12.34 19.20
CA LYS A 112 -1.53 10.95 19.46
C LYS A 112 -0.36 10.01 19.12
N PRO A 113 -0.30 8.78 19.69
CA PRO A 113 0.71 7.78 19.31
C PRO A 113 0.57 7.36 17.85
N ALA A 114 1.68 7.02 17.21
CA ALA A 114 1.69 6.39 15.88
C ALA A 114 0.95 5.05 15.90
N LEU A 115 0.50 4.59 14.74
CA LEU A 115 -0.13 3.30 14.55
C LEU A 115 0.85 2.16 14.91
N GLU A 116 0.37 1.12 15.56
CA GLU A 116 1.15 -0.08 15.85
C GLU A 116 0.67 -1.25 14.99
N TYR A 117 1.60 -1.90 14.27
CA TYR A 117 1.23 -3.11 13.54
C TYR A 117 0.86 -4.22 14.51
N PHE A 118 -0.25 -4.89 14.31
CA PHE A 118 -0.85 -5.83 15.26
C PHE A 118 0.04 -7.00 15.66
N ASP A 119 0.93 -7.44 14.76
CA ASP A 119 1.89 -8.52 14.99
C ASP A 119 3.32 -7.99 15.02
N ALA A 120 3.86 -7.78 16.20
CA ALA A 120 5.23 -7.28 16.40
C ALA A 120 6.31 -8.23 15.84
N SER A 121 5.98 -9.48 15.54
CA SER A 121 6.91 -10.44 14.93
C SER A 121 7.02 -10.31 13.42
N ASN A 122 6.02 -9.71 12.77
CA ASN A 122 6.03 -9.43 11.34
C ASN A 122 6.75 -8.11 11.05
N THR A 123 8.00 -8.21 10.60
CA THR A 123 8.86 -7.04 10.32
C THR A 123 8.45 -6.28 9.06
N ASP A 124 7.76 -6.91 8.13
CA ASP A 124 7.31 -6.28 6.88
C ASP A 124 6.04 -5.42 7.10
N LYS A 125 5.36 -5.65 8.24
CA LYS A 125 4.15 -4.92 8.65
C LYS A 125 3.06 -4.91 7.59
N SER A 126 3.00 -5.97 6.79
CA SER A 126 1.95 -6.25 5.81
C SER A 126 1.69 -7.74 5.67
N GLN A 127 0.55 -8.07 5.10
CA GLN A 127 0.18 -9.42 4.68
C GLN A 127 -0.19 -9.35 3.19
N ASP A 128 0.58 -10.05 2.37
CA ASP A 128 0.50 -9.94 0.93
C ASP A 128 -0.48 -10.96 0.34
N ASP A 129 -1.25 -10.56 -0.68
CA ASP A 129 -1.95 -11.53 -1.51
C ASP A 129 -0.93 -12.35 -2.29
N GLN A 130 -0.76 -13.61 -1.90
CA GLN A 130 0.27 -14.51 -2.46
C GLN A 130 0.06 -14.80 -3.95
N ASP A 131 -1.19 -14.70 -4.42
CA ASP A 131 -1.53 -14.88 -5.83
C ASP A 131 -1.43 -13.55 -6.61
N GLY A 132 -1.24 -12.43 -5.94
CA GLY A 132 -1.13 -11.11 -6.53
C GLY A 132 -2.40 -10.62 -7.22
N ASN A 133 -3.56 -11.09 -6.80
CA ASN A 133 -4.85 -10.81 -7.41
C ASN A 133 -5.62 -9.64 -6.73
N TRP A 134 -5.06 -9.07 -5.67
CA TRP A 134 -5.72 -8.00 -4.90
C TRP A 134 -7.10 -8.42 -4.39
N SER A 135 -7.20 -9.65 -3.88
CA SER A 135 -8.47 -10.33 -3.69
C SER A 135 -9.01 -10.24 -2.26
N ALA A 136 -10.35 -10.10 -2.16
CA ALA A 136 -11.08 -10.25 -0.91
C ALA A 136 -10.80 -11.60 -0.22
N THR A 137 -10.59 -12.65 -1.00
CA THR A 137 -10.32 -14.00 -0.45
C THR A 137 -9.03 -14.03 0.35
N ALA A 138 -7.95 -13.40 -0.14
CA ALA A 138 -6.69 -13.35 0.58
C ALA A 138 -6.85 -12.57 1.90
N ALA A 139 -7.43 -11.38 1.86
CA ALA A 139 -7.67 -10.55 3.04
C ALA A 139 -8.56 -11.28 4.07
N ASN A 140 -9.64 -11.91 3.62
CA ASN A 140 -10.54 -12.67 4.49
C ASN A 140 -9.85 -13.85 5.18
N ASN A 141 -9.00 -14.59 4.45
CA ASN A 141 -8.25 -15.71 5.02
C ASN A 141 -7.26 -15.23 6.09
N TYR A 142 -6.56 -14.12 5.84
CA TYR A 142 -5.68 -13.51 6.84
C TYR A 142 -6.48 -13.04 8.06
N MET A 143 -7.55 -12.28 7.86
CA MET A 143 -8.36 -11.78 8.99
C MET A 143 -8.97 -12.91 9.81
N THR A 144 -9.44 -13.98 9.18
CA THR A 144 -9.94 -15.16 9.92
C THR A 144 -8.87 -15.76 10.83
N THR A 145 -7.64 -15.85 10.34
CA THR A 145 -6.51 -16.33 11.14
C THR A 145 -6.12 -15.33 12.22
N ASN A 146 -6.00 -14.05 11.87
CA ASN A 146 -5.59 -12.99 12.79
C ASN A 146 -6.57 -12.86 13.96
N LEU A 147 -7.86 -12.80 13.68
CA LEU A 147 -8.90 -12.65 14.72
C LEU A 147 -9.01 -13.83 15.67
N SER A 148 -8.47 -15.00 15.30
CA SER A 148 -8.36 -16.13 16.23
C SER A 148 -7.36 -15.88 17.36
N GLN A 149 -6.40 -14.97 17.17
CA GLN A 149 -5.32 -14.68 18.11
C GLN A 149 -5.37 -13.24 18.64
N TYR A 150 -5.79 -12.29 17.80
CA TYR A 150 -5.84 -10.85 18.10
C TYR A 150 -7.29 -10.40 18.22
N ASN A 151 -7.80 -10.40 19.46
CA ASN A 151 -9.20 -10.13 19.75
C ASN A 151 -9.37 -9.60 21.19
N GLU A 152 -10.57 -9.17 21.53
CA GLU A 152 -10.91 -8.61 22.83
C GLU A 152 -10.52 -9.55 23.99
N SER A 153 -10.78 -10.84 23.86
CA SER A 153 -10.46 -11.82 24.91
C SER A 153 -8.95 -11.98 25.14
N ALA A 154 -8.15 -11.72 24.14
CA ALA A 154 -6.69 -11.74 24.23
C ALA A 154 -6.10 -10.40 24.70
N GLY A 155 -6.90 -9.34 24.70
CA GLY A 155 -6.47 -7.99 25.09
C GLY A 155 -5.55 -7.30 24.07
N ASN A 156 -5.51 -7.80 22.83
CA ASN A 156 -4.69 -7.28 21.72
C ASN A 156 -5.51 -7.31 20.43
N MET A 157 -6.37 -6.33 20.25
CA MET A 157 -7.29 -6.28 19.12
C MET A 157 -6.60 -5.69 17.86
N ILE A 158 -7.09 -6.08 16.69
CA ILE A 158 -6.89 -5.30 15.47
C ILE A 158 -8.03 -4.29 15.41
N GLU A 159 -7.70 -3.01 15.39
CA GLU A 159 -8.65 -1.91 15.53
C GLU A 159 -8.82 -1.14 14.24
N LEU A 160 -7.83 -1.23 13.35
CA LEU A 160 -7.83 -0.58 12.05
C LEU A 160 -7.36 -1.57 10.97
N VAL A 161 -8.06 -1.60 9.84
CA VAL A 161 -7.64 -2.37 8.67
C VAL A 161 -7.36 -1.39 7.54
N ILE A 162 -6.17 -1.48 6.97
CA ILE A 162 -5.74 -0.69 5.81
C ILE A 162 -5.51 -1.66 4.65
N CYS A 163 -6.09 -1.37 3.49
CA CYS A 163 -6.00 -2.22 2.30
C CYS A 163 -5.51 -1.43 1.10
N ASN A 164 -4.83 -2.09 0.19
CA ASN A 164 -4.37 -1.44 -1.04
C ASN A 164 -5.49 -1.13 -2.02
N ASN A 165 -6.64 -1.83 -1.93
CA ASN A 165 -7.82 -1.58 -2.76
C ASN A 165 -9.11 -1.93 -2.01
N ASP A 166 -10.23 -1.50 -2.57
CA ASP A 166 -11.59 -1.77 -2.09
C ASP A 166 -11.98 -3.26 -2.15
N GLY A 167 -11.39 -4.02 -3.07
CA GLY A 167 -11.63 -5.46 -3.16
C GLY A 167 -11.10 -6.25 -1.97
N MET A 168 -10.07 -5.77 -1.30
CA MET A 168 -9.50 -6.39 -0.09
C MET A 168 -10.15 -5.87 1.20
N ALA A 169 -10.81 -4.73 1.17
CA ALA A 169 -11.51 -4.14 2.30
C ALA A 169 -12.88 -4.78 2.50
#